data_a5d2cc2136561b83a67e3e8199ee2503
#
_entry.id   a5d2cc2136561b83a67e3e8199ee2503
#
_cell.length_a   1.000
_cell.length_b   1.000
_cell.length_c   1.000
_cell.angle_alpha   90.00
_cell.angle_beta   90.00
_cell.angle_gamma   90.00
#
_symmetry.space_group_name_H-M   'P 1'
#
loop_
_entity.id
_entity.type
_entity.pdbx_description
1 polymer ?
#
loop_
_entity_poly.entity_id
_entity_poly.type
_entity_poly.pdbx_seq_one_letter_code
_entity_poly.pdbx_strand_id
1 'polypeptide(L)'
;NTQTLKQSLAVSPLPLVSEPKTNDQRPIAVFRENLAKFISKIPYFGTPDVPLTSTTQDHLPIADITEDIVLYKDGGAALVMETSSLNFGLLSEKEQGAVVAAYAALINSLSFSVQIMIRTQRKDISAYIKYFDDASAKITNPKLAAITNDYRHYITESIKKKTVLGKRFFIIVPFNQLELGVAKSAMTVLKRGPLPFPKEYVVKKAKVTLFPKRDHLIRQAGRLGLKLKPLNTQELIDLYYSINNPEPPAVKKDI
;
A
#
# COMPACT_ATOMS: atom_id res chain seq x y z
N ASN A 1 -32.68 -58.53 28.34
CA ASN A 1 -31.85 -57.85 29.36
C ASN A 1 -31.68 -56.37 29.01
N THR A 2 -32.83 -55.72 28.83
CA THR A 2 -32.85 -54.27 28.48
C THR A 2 -33.75 -53.49 29.45
N GLN A 3 -33.98 -54.05 30.67
CA GLN A 3 -34.85 -53.43 31.68
C GLN A 3 -34.11 -52.88 32.91
N THR A 4 -32.81 -53.07 33.05
CA THR A 4 -32.07 -52.70 34.27
C THR A 4 -31.34 -51.40 34.22
N LEU A 5 -31.45 -50.58 33.14
CA LEU A 5 -30.78 -49.32 32.98
C LEU A 5 -31.70 -48.07 32.98
N LYS A 6 -32.98 -48.25 33.34
CA LYS A 6 -33.97 -47.17 33.41
C LYS A 6 -34.31 -46.65 34.79
N GLN A 7 -33.68 -47.21 35.86
CA GLN A 7 -34.03 -46.85 37.24
C GLN A 7 -32.99 -45.98 37.99
N SER A 8 -32.01 -45.43 37.36
CA SER A 8 -30.99 -44.66 38.08
C SER A 8 -30.87 -43.18 37.67
N LEU A 9 -31.88 -42.55 37.09
CA LEU A 9 -31.92 -41.12 36.83
C LEU A 9 -33.25 -40.46 37.21
N ALA A 10 -33.71 -40.77 38.42
CA ALA A 10 -34.78 -40.01 39.08
C ALA A 10 -34.10 -38.74 39.67
N VAL A 11 -33.95 -37.71 38.91
CA VAL A 11 -33.61 -36.37 39.40
C VAL A 11 -34.83 -35.86 40.16
N SER A 12 -34.70 -35.70 41.49
CA SER A 12 -35.68 -35.05 42.33
C SER A 12 -36.04 -33.67 41.82
N PRO A 13 -37.31 -33.29 41.74
CA PRO A 13 -37.66 -31.92 41.35
C PRO A 13 -37.18 -30.96 42.43
N LEU A 14 -36.39 -29.98 42.01
CA LEU A 14 -35.99 -28.84 42.83
C LEU A 14 -37.26 -28.14 43.34
N PRO A 15 -37.28 -27.67 44.60
CA PRO A 15 -38.42 -26.96 45.16
C PRO A 15 -38.72 -25.73 44.33
N LEU A 16 -39.98 -25.55 43.97
CA LEU A 16 -40.52 -24.35 43.34
C LEU A 16 -40.18 -23.16 44.23
N VAL A 17 -39.20 -22.36 43.77
CA VAL A 17 -38.93 -21.03 44.35
C VAL A 17 -40.19 -20.21 44.09
N SER A 18 -40.91 -19.88 45.16
CA SER A 18 -42.05 -18.98 45.13
C SER A 18 -41.68 -17.69 44.42
N GLU A 19 -42.47 -17.33 43.40
CA GLU A 19 -42.31 -16.06 42.69
C GLU A 19 -42.30 -14.90 43.69
N PRO A 20 -41.32 -14.00 43.64
CA PRO A 20 -41.32 -12.79 44.46
C PRO A 20 -42.47 -11.90 43.99
N LYS A 21 -43.38 -11.66 44.92
CA LYS A 21 -44.50 -10.72 44.72
C LYS A 21 -43.99 -9.36 44.22
N THR A 22 -44.44 -9.01 43.06
CA THR A 22 -44.40 -7.73 42.42
C THR A 22 -44.38 -6.54 43.36
N ASN A 23 -43.32 -5.76 43.38
CA ASN A 23 -43.36 -4.28 43.33
C ASN A 23 -41.96 -3.61 43.27
N ASP A 24 -40.96 -4.24 42.68
CA ASP A 24 -39.65 -3.57 42.53
C ASP A 24 -39.05 -3.82 41.16
N GLN A 25 -39.72 -3.35 40.11
CA GLN A 25 -39.17 -3.36 38.74
C GLN A 25 -38.15 -2.22 38.52
N ARG A 26 -37.96 -1.32 39.48
CA ARG A 26 -37.07 -0.15 39.39
C ARG A 26 -35.57 -0.52 39.34
N PRO A 27 -35.05 -1.47 40.11
CA PRO A 27 -33.63 -1.81 40.02
C PRO A 27 -33.21 -2.38 38.69
N ILE A 28 -34.08 -3.21 38.06
CA ILE A 28 -33.75 -3.86 36.77
C ILE A 28 -33.78 -2.85 35.62
N ALA A 29 -34.72 -1.88 35.64
CA ALA A 29 -34.80 -0.83 34.66
C ALA A 29 -33.58 0.10 34.73
N VAL A 30 -33.20 0.53 35.93
CA VAL A 30 -32.00 1.37 36.17
C VAL A 30 -30.72 0.62 35.81
N PHE A 31 -30.64 -0.66 36.12
CA PHE A 31 -29.50 -1.49 35.75
C PHE A 31 -29.38 -1.64 34.22
N ARG A 32 -30.48 -1.88 33.51
CA ARG A 32 -30.53 -1.93 32.04
C ARG A 32 -30.11 -0.60 31.41
N GLU A 33 -30.58 0.51 31.95
CA GLU A 33 -30.26 1.84 31.45
C GLU A 33 -28.77 2.19 31.68
N ASN A 34 -28.23 1.83 32.84
CA ASN A 34 -26.82 2.02 33.14
C ASN A 34 -25.93 1.08 32.31
N LEU A 35 -26.35 -0.16 32.08
CA LEU A 35 -25.66 -1.12 31.23
C LEU A 35 -25.67 -0.65 29.76
N ALA A 36 -26.81 -0.15 29.28
CA ALA A 36 -26.91 0.43 27.93
C ALA A 36 -26.00 1.64 27.76
N LYS A 37 -25.94 2.54 28.76
CA LYS A 37 -25.01 3.69 28.80
C LYS A 37 -23.55 3.27 28.89
N PHE A 38 -23.25 2.16 29.56
CA PHE A 38 -21.90 1.62 29.64
C PHE A 38 -21.49 0.96 28.30
N ILE A 39 -22.37 0.16 27.71
CA ILE A 39 -22.15 -0.51 26.43
C ILE A 39 -21.99 0.53 25.29
N SER A 40 -22.76 1.62 25.31
CA SER A 40 -22.64 2.69 24.31
C SER A 40 -21.31 3.48 24.40
N LYS A 41 -20.59 3.39 25.52
CA LYS A 41 -19.24 3.96 25.68
C LYS A 41 -18.12 3.04 25.19
N ILE A 42 -18.43 1.77 24.91
CA ILE A 42 -17.45 0.84 24.33
C ILE A 42 -17.45 1.07 22.82
N PRO A 43 -16.31 1.50 22.20
CA PRO A 43 -16.28 1.94 20.80
C PRO A 43 -16.65 0.83 19.79
N TYR A 44 -16.84 -0.41 20.24
CA TYR A 44 -17.22 -1.53 19.40
C TYR A 44 -18.74 -1.86 19.40
N PHE A 45 -19.52 -1.34 20.36
CA PHE A 45 -20.95 -1.68 20.51
C PHE A 45 -21.92 -0.53 20.23
N GLY A 46 -21.41 0.68 20.10
CA GLY A 46 -22.20 1.78 19.63
C GLY A 46 -22.08 1.83 18.10
N THR A 47 -23.07 1.34 17.37
CA THR A 47 -23.22 1.76 15.97
C THR A 47 -23.58 3.25 16.00
N PRO A 48 -22.68 4.16 15.65
CA PRO A 48 -23.07 5.54 15.57
C PRO A 48 -24.00 5.68 14.37
N ASP A 49 -25.24 6.09 14.62
CA ASP A 49 -26.15 6.62 13.60
C ASP A 49 -25.62 7.95 12.99
N VAL A 50 -24.36 8.27 13.27
CA VAL A 50 -23.69 9.42 12.70
C VAL A 50 -23.04 8.98 11.39
N PRO A 51 -23.37 9.62 10.26
CA PRO A 51 -22.72 9.31 9.00
C PRO A 51 -21.19 9.41 9.18
N LEU A 52 -20.48 8.40 8.68
CA LEU A 52 -19.01 8.37 8.72
C LEU A 52 -18.48 9.62 8.01
N THR A 53 -18.03 10.58 8.79
CA THR A 53 -17.47 11.85 8.30
C THR A 53 -15.99 11.70 7.90
N SER A 54 -15.36 10.57 8.25
CA SER A 54 -13.96 10.31 7.92
C SER A 54 -13.84 9.87 6.46
N THR A 55 -12.93 10.49 5.75
CA THR A 55 -12.57 10.11 4.39
C THR A 55 -11.64 8.89 4.42
N THR A 56 -11.59 8.13 3.30
CA THR A 56 -10.62 7.01 3.17
C THR A 56 -9.18 7.46 3.36
N GLN A 57 -8.87 8.73 3.13
CA GLN A 57 -7.55 9.33 3.36
C GLN A 57 -7.16 9.33 4.84
N ASP A 58 -8.12 9.44 5.74
CA ASP A 58 -7.86 9.43 7.19
C ASP A 58 -7.34 8.06 7.66
N HIS A 59 -7.66 7.00 6.92
CA HIS A 59 -7.21 5.64 7.22
C HIS A 59 -5.86 5.27 6.58
N LEU A 60 -5.33 6.08 5.67
CA LEU A 60 -4.01 5.86 5.13
C LEU A 60 -2.95 6.12 6.21
N PRO A 61 -1.90 5.28 6.29
CA PRO A 61 -0.82 5.46 7.26
C PRO A 61 0.10 6.66 6.92
N ILE A 62 -0.13 7.32 5.79
CA ILE A 62 0.67 8.44 5.29
C ILE A 62 0.18 9.71 5.97
N ALA A 63 1.11 10.45 6.58
CA ALA A 63 0.86 11.77 7.15
C ALA A 63 1.05 12.87 6.10
N ASP A 64 2.13 12.77 5.30
CA ASP A 64 2.45 13.75 4.27
C ASP A 64 3.52 13.24 3.29
N ILE A 65 3.64 13.89 2.14
CA ILE A 65 4.71 13.67 1.16
C ILE A 65 5.38 15.02 0.91
N THR A 66 6.62 15.15 1.33
CA THR A 66 7.35 16.42 1.27
C THR A 66 8.85 16.19 1.12
N GLU A 67 9.51 17.07 0.37
CA GLU A 67 10.95 17.04 0.16
C GLU A 67 11.48 15.67 -0.30
N ASP A 68 10.72 15.01 -1.19
CA ASP A 68 11.04 13.71 -1.80
C ASP A 68 11.05 12.53 -0.81
N ILE A 69 10.36 12.70 0.31
CA ILE A 69 10.21 11.69 1.37
C ILE A 69 8.73 11.51 1.70
N VAL A 70 8.33 10.27 1.94
CA VAL A 70 7.01 9.93 2.48
C VAL A 70 7.10 9.90 3.99
N LEU A 71 6.24 10.65 4.66
CA LEU A 71 6.10 10.66 6.12
C LEU A 71 4.91 9.83 6.54
N TYR A 72 5.10 8.99 7.55
CA TYR A 72 4.05 8.16 8.13
C TYR A 72 3.49 8.77 9.41
N LYS A 73 2.23 8.43 9.72
CA LYS A 73 1.53 8.91 10.94
C LYS A 73 2.21 8.47 12.24
N ASP A 74 2.98 7.40 12.21
CA ASP A 74 3.77 6.90 13.35
C ASP A 74 5.06 7.69 13.59
N GLY A 75 5.40 8.65 12.72
CA GLY A 75 6.66 9.40 12.78
C GLY A 75 7.81 8.72 12.04
N GLY A 76 7.57 7.61 11.39
CA GLY A 76 8.50 7.02 10.44
C GLY A 76 8.52 7.79 9.12
N ALA A 77 9.48 7.46 8.26
CA ALA A 77 9.58 8.00 6.91
C ALA A 77 10.09 6.95 5.93
N ALA A 78 9.95 7.18 4.64
CA ALA A 78 10.54 6.34 3.62
C ALA A 78 11.02 7.16 2.42
N LEU A 79 12.11 6.71 1.84
CA LEU A 79 12.59 7.18 0.55
C LEU A 79 12.32 6.10 -0.49
N VAL A 80 11.71 6.47 -1.60
CA VAL A 80 11.33 5.56 -2.69
C VAL A 80 12.17 5.87 -3.92
N MET A 81 12.74 4.84 -4.52
CA MET A 81 13.50 4.93 -5.76
C MET A 81 12.90 3.98 -6.79
N GLU A 82 12.72 4.45 -8.00
CA GLU A 82 12.38 3.58 -9.14
C GLU A 82 13.66 3.00 -9.75
N THR A 83 13.64 1.71 -10.09
CA THR A 83 14.77 1.04 -10.72
C THR A 83 14.42 0.56 -12.12
N SER A 84 15.40 0.63 -13.02
CA SER A 84 15.32 -0.08 -14.30
C SER A 84 15.36 -1.59 -14.09
N SER A 85 14.97 -2.34 -15.10
CA SER A 85 15.14 -3.80 -15.15
C SER A 85 16.29 -4.16 -16.07
N LEU A 86 16.94 -5.28 -15.76
CA LEU A 86 17.95 -5.91 -16.60
C LEU A 86 17.38 -7.24 -17.12
N ASN A 87 17.51 -7.48 -18.42
CA ASN A 87 17.16 -8.79 -18.98
C ASN A 87 18.35 -9.74 -18.82
N PHE A 88 18.42 -10.39 -17.67
CA PHE A 88 19.52 -11.28 -17.29
C PHE A 88 19.69 -12.45 -18.29
N GLY A 89 18.59 -12.98 -18.85
CA GLY A 89 18.64 -14.09 -19.79
C GLY A 89 19.23 -13.77 -21.18
N LEU A 90 19.40 -12.48 -21.51
CA LEU A 90 20.04 -12.05 -22.76
C LEU A 90 21.53 -11.76 -22.61
N LEU A 91 22.06 -11.88 -21.41
CA LEU A 91 23.48 -11.67 -21.13
C LEU A 91 24.29 -12.94 -21.46
N SER A 92 25.54 -12.77 -21.88
CA SER A 92 26.50 -13.87 -21.98
C SER A 92 26.80 -14.46 -20.60
N GLU A 93 27.29 -15.70 -20.53
CA GLU A 93 27.63 -16.37 -19.27
C GLU A 93 28.62 -15.57 -18.43
N LYS A 94 29.60 -14.91 -19.08
CA LYS A 94 30.57 -14.06 -18.41
C LYS A 94 29.93 -12.83 -17.76
N GLU A 95 29.00 -12.20 -18.48
CA GLU A 95 28.25 -11.05 -17.96
C GLU A 95 27.30 -11.47 -16.84
N GLN A 96 26.61 -12.60 -16.97
CA GLN A 96 25.77 -13.17 -15.92
C GLN A 96 26.58 -13.42 -14.64
N GLY A 97 27.77 -14.02 -14.77
CA GLY A 97 28.68 -14.22 -13.65
C GLY A 97 29.10 -12.91 -12.96
N ALA A 98 29.38 -11.87 -13.76
CA ALA A 98 29.72 -10.55 -13.23
C ALA A 98 28.53 -9.90 -12.49
N VAL A 99 27.32 -10.01 -13.02
CA VAL A 99 26.09 -9.51 -12.37
C VAL A 99 25.82 -10.24 -11.06
N VAL A 100 25.98 -11.59 -11.04
CA VAL A 100 25.81 -12.38 -9.80
C VAL A 100 26.82 -11.97 -8.75
N ALA A 101 28.09 -11.78 -9.09
CA ALA A 101 29.11 -11.31 -8.17
C ALA A 101 28.82 -9.90 -7.63
N ALA A 102 28.38 -8.98 -8.51
CA ALA A 102 27.99 -7.64 -8.12
C ALA A 102 26.75 -7.64 -7.21
N TYR A 103 25.77 -8.53 -7.45
CA TYR A 103 24.61 -8.71 -6.59
C TYR A 103 24.99 -9.21 -5.21
N ALA A 104 25.85 -10.20 -5.13
CA ALA A 104 26.38 -10.70 -3.86
C ALA A 104 27.11 -9.59 -3.08
N ALA A 105 27.90 -8.75 -3.77
CA ALA A 105 28.56 -7.60 -3.16
C ALA A 105 27.55 -6.55 -2.67
N LEU A 106 26.47 -6.28 -3.42
CA LEU A 106 25.39 -5.40 -2.98
C LEU A 106 24.76 -5.92 -1.68
N ILE A 107 24.32 -7.18 -1.65
CA ILE A 107 23.65 -7.76 -0.48
C ILE A 107 24.58 -7.72 0.75
N ASN A 108 25.84 -8.10 0.58
CA ASN A 108 26.83 -8.07 1.67
C ASN A 108 27.16 -6.66 2.18
N SER A 109 26.92 -5.63 1.35
CA SER A 109 27.15 -4.23 1.73
C SER A 109 25.97 -3.58 2.46
N LEU A 110 24.81 -4.26 2.52
CA LEU A 110 23.61 -3.72 3.16
C LEU A 110 23.70 -3.84 4.68
N SER A 111 23.81 -2.71 5.35
CA SER A 111 23.75 -2.58 6.82
C SER A 111 22.40 -2.07 7.33
N PHE A 112 21.43 -1.92 6.44
CA PHE A 112 20.09 -1.39 6.72
C PHE A 112 19.03 -2.14 5.92
N SER A 113 17.79 -2.06 6.37
CA SER A 113 16.66 -2.70 5.71
C SER A 113 16.31 -2.02 4.39
N VAL A 114 15.99 -2.80 3.38
CA VAL A 114 15.45 -2.37 2.09
C VAL A 114 14.22 -3.21 1.77
N GLN A 115 13.22 -2.57 1.18
CA GLN A 115 12.03 -3.24 0.66
C GLN A 115 12.03 -3.12 -0.86
N ILE A 116 11.78 -4.23 -1.54
CA ILE A 116 11.62 -4.27 -2.99
C ILE A 116 10.12 -4.41 -3.28
N MET A 117 9.58 -3.48 -4.07
CA MET A 117 8.19 -3.51 -4.51
C MET A 117 8.13 -3.64 -6.04
N ILE A 118 7.41 -4.63 -6.51
CA ILE A 118 7.13 -4.83 -7.92
C ILE A 118 5.65 -4.53 -8.15
N ARG A 119 5.38 -3.51 -8.96
CA ARG A 119 4.02 -3.13 -9.29
C ARG A 119 3.70 -3.47 -10.73
N THR A 120 2.66 -4.27 -10.92
CA THR A 120 2.08 -4.55 -12.22
C THR A 120 0.91 -3.59 -12.44
N GLN A 121 0.92 -2.85 -13.55
CA GLN A 121 -0.14 -1.92 -13.91
C GLN A 121 -0.46 -2.03 -15.39
N ARG A 122 -1.65 -1.64 -15.78
CA ARG A 122 -1.98 -1.51 -17.21
C ARG A 122 -1.11 -0.44 -17.83
N LYS A 123 -0.47 -0.78 -18.94
CA LYS A 123 0.37 0.16 -19.68
C LYS A 123 -0.51 1.05 -20.54
N ASP A 124 -0.42 2.36 -20.34
CA ASP A 124 -1.02 3.30 -21.28
C ASP A 124 -0.24 3.29 -22.59
N ILE A 125 -0.95 3.02 -23.66
CA ILE A 125 -0.39 2.96 -25.01
C ILE A 125 -0.92 4.09 -25.90
N SER A 126 -1.69 5.02 -25.33
CA SER A 126 -2.26 6.14 -26.08
C SER A 126 -1.18 6.94 -26.83
N ALA A 127 -0.02 7.13 -26.20
CA ALA A 127 1.14 7.77 -26.83
C ALA A 127 1.67 6.96 -28.04
N TYR A 128 1.68 5.63 -27.96
CA TYR A 128 2.08 4.77 -29.07
C TYR A 128 1.09 4.85 -30.23
N ILE A 129 -0.21 4.79 -29.94
CA ILE A 129 -1.25 4.90 -30.96
C ILE A 129 -1.18 6.27 -31.63
N LYS A 130 -1.00 7.34 -30.86
CA LYS A 130 -0.84 8.69 -31.43
C LYS A 130 0.38 8.79 -32.32
N TYR A 131 1.54 8.30 -31.88
CA TYR A 131 2.76 8.27 -32.71
C TYR A 131 2.52 7.51 -34.01
N PHE A 132 1.80 6.39 -33.93
CA PHE A 132 1.46 5.57 -35.08
C PHE A 132 0.50 6.31 -36.04
N ASP A 133 -0.51 6.99 -35.53
CA ASP A 133 -1.46 7.79 -36.30
C ASP A 133 -0.72 8.95 -37.03
N ASP A 134 0.17 9.64 -36.32
CA ASP A 134 1.01 10.71 -36.89
C ASP A 134 1.96 10.19 -38.00
N ALA A 135 2.49 8.98 -37.85
CA ALA A 135 3.32 8.35 -38.87
C ALA A 135 2.49 7.90 -40.08
N SER A 136 1.30 7.34 -39.85
CA SER A 136 0.36 6.89 -40.87
C SER A 136 -0.13 8.02 -41.77
N ALA A 137 -0.36 9.21 -41.19
CA ALA A 137 -0.79 10.40 -41.91
C ALA A 137 0.22 10.87 -42.97
N LYS A 138 1.49 10.46 -42.87
CA LYS A 138 2.57 10.81 -43.83
C LYS A 138 2.68 9.81 -44.99
N ILE A 139 1.91 8.72 -44.97
CA ILE A 139 1.99 7.69 -45.99
C ILE A 139 1.15 8.08 -47.19
N THR A 140 1.82 8.28 -48.34
CA THR A 140 1.20 8.62 -49.64
C THR A 140 0.81 7.40 -50.48
N ASN A 141 1.38 6.25 -50.20
CA ASN A 141 1.10 5.02 -50.94
C ASN A 141 -0.19 4.35 -50.43
N PRO A 142 -1.26 4.21 -51.28
CA PRO A 142 -2.55 3.67 -50.87
C PRO A 142 -2.49 2.21 -50.36
N LYS A 143 -1.63 1.38 -50.93
CA LYS A 143 -1.46 -0.01 -50.47
C LYS A 143 -0.82 -0.07 -49.07
N LEU A 144 0.14 0.80 -48.83
CA LEU A 144 0.79 0.88 -47.54
C LEU A 144 -0.15 1.46 -46.49
N ALA A 145 -0.97 2.46 -46.85
CA ALA A 145 -1.99 3.01 -45.98
C ALA A 145 -3.02 1.97 -45.53
N ALA A 146 -3.46 1.09 -46.46
CA ALA A 146 -4.38 0.01 -46.12
C ALA A 146 -3.76 -0.96 -45.08
N ILE A 147 -2.54 -1.44 -45.32
CA ILE A 147 -1.82 -2.32 -44.38
C ILE A 147 -1.64 -1.67 -43.01
N THR A 148 -1.35 -0.37 -43.02
CA THR A 148 -1.17 0.41 -41.78
C THR A 148 -2.48 0.50 -40.97
N ASN A 149 -3.62 0.69 -41.65
CA ASN A 149 -4.92 0.69 -41.00
C ASN A 149 -5.30 -0.67 -40.40
N ASP A 150 -5.03 -1.76 -41.12
CA ASP A 150 -5.26 -3.13 -40.65
C ASP A 150 -4.38 -3.43 -39.42
N TYR A 151 -3.12 -3.01 -39.44
CA TYR A 151 -2.22 -3.15 -38.32
C TYR A 151 -2.70 -2.32 -37.11
N ARG A 152 -3.16 -1.09 -37.33
CA ARG A 152 -3.76 -0.24 -36.28
C ARG A 152 -4.95 -0.93 -35.63
N HIS A 153 -5.85 -1.47 -36.45
CA HIS A 153 -7.03 -2.20 -35.98
C HIS A 153 -6.61 -3.42 -35.14
N TYR A 154 -5.69 -4.23 -35.64
CA TYR A 154 -5.12 -5.39 -34.94
C TYR A 154 -4.53 -5.02 -33.58
N ILE A 155 -3.70 -3.98 -33.51
CA ILE A 155 -3.11 -3.49 -32.26
C ILE A 155 -4.20 -3.07 -31.30
N THR A 156 -5.17 -2.25 -31.75
CA THR A 156 -6.25 -1.76 -30.90
C THR A 156 -7.12 -2.89 -30.35
N GLU A 157 -7.43 -3.90 -31.18
CA GLU A 157 -8.16 -5.09 -30.72
C GLU A 157 -7.33 -5.97 -29.78
N SER A 158 -6.06 -6.17 -30.08
CA SER A 158 -5.17 -6.97 -29.23
C SER A 158 -5.05 -6.37 -27.83
N ILE A 159 -5.07 -5.05 -27.73
CA ILE A 159 -5.03 -4.34 -26.46
C ILE A 159 -6.36 -4.43 -25.70
N LYS A 160 -7.49 -4.33 -26.41
CA LYS A 160 -8.81 -4.55 -25.80
C LYS A 160 -8.98 -5.98 -25.29
N LYS A 161 -8.48 -6.96 -26.02
CA LYS A 161 -8.57 -8.40 -25.68
C LYS A 161 -7.51 -8.86 -24.68
N LYS A 162 -6.29 -8.30 -24.75
CA LYS A 162 -5.17 -8.65 -23.90
C LYS A 162 -4.74 -7.41 -23.12
N THR A 163 -4.98 -7.40 -21.83
CA THR A 163 -4.47 -6.34 -20.95
C THR A 163 -2.94 -6.30 -21.05
N VAL A 164 -2.40 -5.26 -21.70
CA VAL A 164 -0.96 -5.02 -21.74
C VAL A 164 -0.52 -4.54 -20.36
N LEU A 165 0.18 -5.40 -19.64
CA LEU A 165 0.68 -5.13 -18.31
C LEU A 165 2.13 -4.68 -18.36
N GLY A 166 2.41 -3.52 -17.79
CA GLY A 166 3.75 -3.03 -17.52
C GLY A 166 4.14 -3.33 -16.07
N LYS A 167 5.41 -3.61 -15.84
CA LYS A 167 5.97 -3.75 -14.48
C LYS A 167 6.84 -2.55 -14.17
N ARG A 168 6.66 -2.00 -12.98
CA ARG A 168 7.56 -0.98 -12.42
C ARG A 168 8.18 -1.55 -11.14
N PHE A 169 9.44 -1.27 -10.94
CA PHE A 169 10.23 -1.80 -9.83
C PHE A 169 10.65 -0.66 -8.95
N PHE A 170 10.45 -0.81 -7.65
CA PHE A 170 10.78 0.22 -6.68
C PHE A 170 11.63 -0.39 -5.55
N ILE A 171 12.59 0.39 -5.09
CA ILE A 171 13.35 0.14 -3.87
C ILE A 171 12.95 1.18 -2.85
N ILE A 172 12.51 0.73 -1.69
CA ILE A 172 12.05 1.58 -0.59
C ILE A 172 13.03 1.42 0.57
N VAL A 173 13.55 2.53 1.05
CA VAL A 173 14.43 2.58 2.21
C VAL A 173 13.64 3.18 3.36
N PRO A 174 13.29 2.39 4.39
CA PRO A 174 12.56 2.88 5.53
C PRO A 174 13.47 3.66 6.48
N PHE A 175 12.88 4.65 7.15
CA PHE A 175 13.41 5.32 8.31
C PHE A 175 12.48 5.05 9.50
N ASN A 176 13.00 4.43 10.54
CA ASN A 176 12.20 4.05 11.70
C ASN A 176 12.16 5.21 12.70
N GLN A 177 11.00 5.39 13.36
CA GLN A 177 10.86 6.35 14.45
C GLN A 177 11.88 6.14 15.59
N LEU A 178 12.36 4.91 15.82
CA LEU A 178 13.41 4.62 16.80
C LEU A 178 14.73 5.33 16.47
N GLU A 179 14.99 5.64 15.20
CA GLU A 179 16.16 6.42 14.75
C GLU A 179 16.06 7.90 15.15
N LEU A 180 14.85 8.37 15.58
CA LEU A 180 14.66 9.72 16.12
C LEU A 180 15.22 9.90 17.54
N GLY A 181 15.57 8.82 18.24
CA GLY A 181 16.12 8.78 19.58
C GLY A 181 15.15 8.23 20.62
N VAL A 182 15.59 7.24 21.37
CA VAL A 182 14.79 6.43 22.31
C VAL A 182 14.09 7.28 23.39
N ALA A 183 14.74 8.33 23.89
CA ALA A 183 14.18 9.20 24.92
C ALA A 183 12.95 10.00 24.46
N LYS A 184 12.83 10.29 23.17
CA LYS A 184 11.70 11.03 22.59
C LYS A 184 10.59 10.10 22.11
N SER A 185 10.90 8.87 21.75
CA SER A 185 9.90 7.86 21.33
C SER A 185 8.97 7.46 22.48
N ALA A 186 9.47 7.39 23.71
CA ALA A 186 8.66 7.09 24.89
C ALA A 186 7.63 8.19 25.21
N MET A 187 7.95 9.45 24.92
CA MET A 187 7.00 10.57 25.09
C MET A 187 5.91 10.60 24.02
N THR A 188 6.09 9.90 22.91
CA THR A 188 5.16 9.93 21.78
C THR A 188 3.95 9.05 21.95
N VAL A 189 4.07 8.00 22.75
CA VAL A 189 2.94 7.11 23.09
C VAL A 189 1.85 7.85 23.85
N LEU A 190 2.18 9.00 24.50
CA LEU A 190 1.24 9.81 25.26
C LEU A 190 0.59 10.96 24.48
N LYS A 191 1.10 11.33 23.31
CA LYS A 191 0.52 12.42 22.50
C LYS A 191 -0.37 11.85 21.39
N ARG A 192 -1.68 12.00 21.57
CA ARG A 192 -2.68 11.77 20.52
C ARG A 192 -2.62 12.92 19.51
N GLY A 193 -1.99 12.70 18.37
CA GLY A 193 -1.95 13.65 17.25
C GLY A 193 -1.56 12.93 15.94
N PRO A 194 -1.79 13.56 14.78
CA PRO A 194 -1.49 12.94 13.48
C PRO A 194 0.01 12.71 13.25
N LEU A 195 0.87 13.44 13.97
CA LEU A 195 2.33 13.24 13.97
C LEU A 195 2.83 13.43 15.41
N PRO A 196 3.63 12.48 15.91
CA PRO A 196 4.19 12.54 17.27
C PRO A 196 5.27 13.62 17.43
N PHE A 197 5.86 14.11 16.35
CA PHE A 197 6.93 15.12 16.34
C PHE A 197 6.62 16.22 15.32
N PRO A 198 7.25 17.41 15.48
CA PRO A 198 7.17 18.45 14.45
C PRO A 198 7.66 17.89 13.11
N LYS A 199 6.87 18.08 12.07
CA LYS A 199 7.12 17.59 10.71
C LYS A 199 8.54 17.90 10.23
N GLU A 200 8.97 19.14 10.40
CA GLU A 200 10.30 19.61 9.96
C GLU A 200 11.45 18.85 10.64
N TYR A 201 11.28 18.52 11.93
CA TYR A 201 12.27 17.75 12.66
C TYR A 201 12.41 16.33 12.11
N VAL A 202 11.28 15.65 11.83
CA VAL A 202 11.28 14.31 11.25
C VAL A 202 11.91 14.32 9.87
N VAL A 203 11.52 15.28 9.01
CA VAL A 203 12.08 15.43 7.65
C VAL A 203 13.58 15.64 7.69
N LYS A 204 14.06 16.56 8.53
CA LYS A 204 15.50 16.84 8.65
C LYS A 204 16.29 15.62 9.12
N LYS A 205 15.79 14.89 10.10
CA LYS A 205 16.43 13.66 10.60
C LYS A 205 16.39 12.54 9.57
N ALA A 206 15.24 12.33 8.94
CA ALA A 206 15.08 11.32 7.89
C ALA A 206 16.05 11.57 6.73
N LYS A 207 16.19 12.81 6.25
CA LYS A 207 17.13 13.14 5.18
C LYS A 207 18.59 12.82 5.54
N VAL A 208 19.02 13.20 6.73
CA VAL A 208 20.39 12.94 7.18
C VAL A 208 20.70 11.43 7.18
N THR A 209 19.69 10.60 7.48
CA THR A 209 19.84 9.15 7.53
C THR A 209 19.63 8.48 6.17
N LEU A 210 18.60 8.91 5.41
CA LEU A 210 18.18 8.25 4.17
C LEU A 210 19.07 8.60 2.98
N PHE A 211 19.57 9.84 2.88
CA PHE A 211 20.36 10.25 1.72
C PHE A 211 21.68 9.49 1.56
N PRO A 212 22.47 9.24 2.62
CA PRO A 212 23.63 8.39 2.50
C PRO A 212 23.28 6.94 2.09
N LYS A 213 22.17 6.39 2.61
CA LYS A 213 21.67 5.06 2.25
C LYS A 213 21.27 5.02 0.77
N ARG A 214 20.58 6.06 0.29
CA ARG A 214 20.22 6.26 -1.13
C ARG A 214 21.45 6.25 -2.03
N ASP A 215 22.43 7.08 -1.72
CA ASP A 215 23.65 7.24 -2.53
C ASP A 215 24.49 5.94 -2.55
N HIS A 216 24.50 5.22 -1.44
CA HIS A 216 25.10 3.88 -1.38
C HIS A 216 24.39 2.92 -2.35
N LEU A 217 23.06 2.84 -2.31
CA LEU A 217 22.28 1.96 -3.18
C LEU A 217 22.44 2.33 -4.66
N ILE A 218 22.44 3.61 -5.00
CA ILE A 218 22.65 4.07 -6.39
C ILE A 218 24.01 3.59 -6.92
N ARG A 219 25.08 3.74 -6.13
CA ARG A 219 26.41 3.28 -6.54
C ARG A 219 26.49 1.77 -6.71
N GLN A 220 25.90 1.00 -5.78
CA GLN A 220 25.92 -0.46 -5.86
C GLN A 220 25.06 -1.00 -6.99
N ALA A 221 23.87 -0.43 -7.20
CA ALA A 221 23.00 -0.80 -8.31
C ALA A 221 23.63 -0.48 -9.67
N GLY A 222 24.39 0.61 -9.76
CA GLY A 222 25.15 0.94 -10.97
C GLY A 222 26.13 -0.15 -11.39
N ARG A 223 26.73 -0.87 -10.45
CA ARG A 223 27.61 -2.03 -10.74
C ARG A 223 26.86 -3.21 -11.34
N LEU A 224 25.55 -3.30 -11.07
CA LEU A 224 24.65 -4.29 -11.65
C LEU A 224 24.13 -3.87 -13.04
N GLY A 225 24.50 -2.68 -13.53
CA GLY A 225 23.89 -2.10 -14.73
C GLY A 225 22.48 -1.55 -14.52
N LEU A 226 22.03 -1.44 -13.26
CA LEU A 226 20.72 -0.89 -12.92
C LEU A 226 20.80 0.61 -12.69
N LYS A 227 19.80 1.34 -13.19
CA LYS A 227 19.63 2.76 -12.93
C LYS A 227 18.58 2.96 -11.84
N LEU A 228 18.99 3.47 -10.68
CA LEU A 228 18.11 3.87 -9.60
C LEU A 228 17.86 5.37 -9.69
N LYS A 229 16.57 5.75 -9.76
CA LYS A 229 16.13 7.15 -9.76
C LYS A 229 15.30 7.39 -8.49
N PRO A 230 15.74 8.25 -7.57
CA PRO A 230 14.88 8.72 -6.48
C PRO A 230 13.64 9.41 -7.05
N LEU A 231 12.48 9.12 -6.51
CA LEU A 231 11.25 9.79 -6.89
C LEU A 231 11.17 11.15 -6.20
N ASN A 232 10.78 12.17 -6.97
CA ASN A 232 10.49 13.48 -6.41
C ASN A 232 9.10 13.51 -5.76
N THR A 233 8.79 14.59 -5.06
CA THR A 233 7.52 14.76 -4.33
C THR A 233 6.29 14.55 -5.24
N GLN A 234 6.29 15.10 -6.46
CA GLN A 234 5.18 14.93 -7.39
C GLN A 234 5.06 13.49 -7.89
N GLU A 235 6.17 12.85 -8.24
CA GLU A 235 6.21 11.45 -8.68
C GLU A 235 5.74 10.49 -7.57
N LEU A 236 6.02 10.82 -6.30
CA LEU A 236 5.51 10.08 -5.14
C LEU A 236 4.00 10.23 -5.00
N ILE A 237 3.47 11.45 -5.11
CA ILE A 237 2.03 11.71 -5.08
C ILE A 237 1.33 10.91 -6.18
N ASP A 238 1.84 10.98 -7.41
CA ASP A 238 1.29 10.26 -8.56
C ASP A 238 1.35 8.74 -8.35
N LEU A 239 2.44 8.23 -7.76
CA LEU A 239 2.59 6.81 -7.43
C LEU A 239 1.51 6.36 -6.43
N TYR A 240 1.38 7.06 -5.31
CA TYR A 240 0.40 6.73 -4.28
C TYR A 240 -1.04 6.92 -4.76
N TYR A 241 -1.30 7.97 -5.54
CA TYR A 241 -2.60 8.15 -6.18
C TYR A 241 -2.95 6.96 -7.07
N SER A 242 -2.03 6.53 -7.92
CA SER A 242 -2.24 5.41 -8.84
C SER A 242 -2.30 4.04 -8.16
N ILE A 243 -1.75 3.89 -6.95
CA ILE A 243 -1.88 2.67 -6.13
C ILE A 243 -3.30 2.58 -5.55
N ASN A 244 -3.79 3.69 -5.02
CA ASN A 244 -5.11 3.73 -4.37
C ASN A 244 -6.26 3.87 -5.38
N ASN A 245 -5.98 4.28 -6.62
CA ASN A 245 -6.96 4.39 -7.70
C ASN A 245 -6.51 3.55 -8.89
N PRO A 246 -6.72 2.22 -8.86
CA PRO A 246 -6.23 1.30 -9.89
C PRO A 246 -6.98 1.40 -11.22
N GLU A 247 -8.05 2.18 -11.31
CA GLU A 247 -8.76 2.38 -12.57
C GLU A 247 -7.86 3.11 -13.58
N PRO A 248 -7.79 2.61 -14.84
CA PRO A 248 -7.10 3.36 -15.87
C PRO A 248 -7.77 4.72 -16.01
N PRO A 249 -7.01 5.80 -16.25
CA PRO A 249 -7.60 7.07 -16.60
C PRO A 249 -8.59 6.81 -17.74
N ALA A 250 -9.82 7.23 -17.54
CA ALA A 250 -10.84 7.08 -18.55
C ALA A 250 -10.30 7.64 -19.86
N VAL A 251 -10.19 6.81 -20.89
CA VAL A 251 -9.91 7.28 -22.24
C VAL A 251 -10.97 8.35 -22.49
N LYS A 252 -10.56 9.62 -22.52
CA LYS A 252 -11.46 10.69 -22.94
C LYS A 252 -11.97 10.25 -24.30
N LYS A 253 -13.23 9.86 -24.35
CA LYS A 253 -13.95 9.77 -25.61
C LYS A 253 -14.02 11.22 -26.10
N ASP A 254 -13.09 11.60 -26.94
CA ASP A 254 -13.26 12.77 -27.76
C ASP A 254 -14.47 12.44 -28.64
N ILE A 255 -15.57 13.12 -28.30
CA ILE A 255 -16.84 13.14 -29.06
C ILE A 255 -16.62 14.06 -30.25
#